data_dff4de649a09386e02a505b49f8027ea
#
_entry.id   dff4de649a09386e02a505b49f8027ea
#
_cell.length_a   1.000
_cell.length_b   1.000
_cell.length_c   1.000
_cell.angle_alpha   90.00
_cell.angle_beta   90.00
_cell.angle_gamma   90.00
#
_symmetry.space_group_name_H-M   'P 1'
#
loop_
_entity.id
_entity.type
_entity.pdbx_description
1 polymer ?
#
loop_
_entity_poly.entity_id
_entity_poly.type
_entity_poly.pdbx_seq_one_letter_code
_entity_poly.pdbx_strand_id
1 'polypeptide(L)'
;LIVDLIGVYRPTASSVSAGRLVAFASAVRALDTRNTGRQPGVGEISSVLLDGLGIPADATAVVGTLTAVTAAAPGYVTAFPRGSGVPDTSNVNVGPGETRAVGVITKLGTSGGRLGVDLYNFAGAHLLFDVVGYMTGPGSKPESVGLFVPITPTRMFDTRREKLRSWDGWTTQFALPAPINTQAQAIAMNLTTTATANAGYFTLFAAQTPRNEVSNLNVTGPGQTIANHAITRISDRGVACYSYGTGHVICDVFGWYTGSPLRAYLAPPVNPPPQGGALPWVLQVPRFGLNQWVLDGDAKRTVDSGNTWHWAGTGLVGQGADSVMFGHRTEHGGPYRYQHLLQGGDLAHVTTSDGRRYTYRMVSDVVTSKYSNDILSTARRIGGETISLVVCSRLDRLPTSLLYRLVSTFELVGWEDLG
;
A
#
# COMPACT_ATOMS: atom_id res chain seq x y z
N LEU A 1 -32.26 4.68 3.45
CA LEU A 1 -31.21 4.73 2.44
C LEU A 1 -31.30 6.08 1.71
N ILE A 2 -30.17 6.80 1.65
CA ILE A 2 -30.03 8.07 0.91
C ILE A 2 -28.98 7.81 -0.17
N VAL A 3 -29.23 8.28 -1.38
CA VAL A 3 -28.32 8.16 -2.53
C VAL A 3 -28.18 9.52 -3.19
N ASP A 4 -26.98 10.08 -3.17
CA ASP A 4 -26.64 11.34 -3.81
C ASP A 4 -25.87 11.07 -5.11
N LEU A 5 -26.35 11.61 -6.23
CA LEU A 5 -25.72 11.44 -7.53
C LEU A 5 -24.68 12.55 -7.76
N ILE A 6 -23.41 12.17 -7.91
CA ILE A 6 -22.30 13.09 -8.12
C ILE A 6 -21.86 13.21 -9.59
N GLY A 7 -22.25 12.28 -10.43
CA GLY A 7 -21.91 12.29 -11.86
C GLY A 7 -22.26 10.97 -12.54
N VAL A 8 -22.03 10.93 -13.85
CA VAL A 8 -22.24 9.75 -14.69
C VAL A 8 -21.08 9.54 -15.64
N TYR A 9 -20.72 8.29 -15.90
CA TYR A 9 -19.86 7.91 -17.00
C TYR A 9 -20.72 7.55 -18.22
N ARG A 10 -20.36 8.08 -19.39
CA ARG A 10 -21.07 7.78 -20.64
C ARG A 10 -20.20 6.91 -21.55
N PRO A 11 -20.77 5.94 -22.26
CA PRO A 11 -20.02 5.18 -23.25
C PRO A 11 -19.40 6.11 -24.29
N THR A 12 -18.15 5.83 -24.65
CA THR A 12 -17.45 6.48 -25.75
C THR A 12 -16.68 5.45 -26.57
N ALA A 13 -16.67 5.60 -27.88
CA ALA A 13 -16.00 4.68 -28.80
C ALA A 13 -14.54 5.08 -29.10
N SER A 14 -14.12 6.28 -28.71
CA SER A 14 -12.84 6.85 -29.13
C SER A 14 -12.27 7.81 -28.07
N SER A 15 -11.21 8.51 -28.43
CA SER A 15 -10.62 9.56 -27.62
C SER A 15 -11.57 10.74 -27.39
N VAL A 16 -11.55 11.30 -26.19
CA VAL A 16 -12.33 12.46 -25.77
C VAL A 16 -11.45 13.48 -25.07
N SER A 17 -11.87 14.75 -25.09
CA SER A 17 -11.16 15.82 -24.38
C SER A 17 -11.51 15.84 -22.89
N ALA A 18 -12.79 15.93 -22.55
CA ALA A 18 -13.25 16.09 -21.18
C ALA A 18 -13.62 14.77 -20.48
N GLY A 19 -13.55 14.76 -19.15
CA GLY A 19 -14.03 13.68 -18.32
C GLY A 19 -13.08 12.48 -18.19
N ARG A 20 -11.83 12.62 -18.63
CA ARG A 20 -10.79 11.61 -18.48
C ARG A 20 -10.03 11.82 -17.17
N LEU A 21 -9.72 10.75 -16.45
CA LEU A 21 -8.86 10.84 -15.28
C LEU A 21 -7.40 11.08 -15.69
N VAL A 22 -6.79 12.10 -15.09
CA VAL A 22 -5.33 12.25 -15.00
C VAL A 22 -4.96 11.96 -13.54
N ALA A 23 -4.45 10.77 -13.31
CA ALA A 23 -4.05 10.34 -11.96
C ALA A 23 -2.62 10.82 -11.65
N PHE A 24 -2.42 11.39 -10.46
CA PHE A 24 -1.08 11.76 -9.98
C PHE A 24 -0.24 10.52 -9.69
N ALA A 25 1.07 10.63 -9.77
CA ALA A 25 1.97 9.53 -9.43
C ALA A 25 1.83 9.13 -7.95
N SER A 26 1.59 10.12 -7.08
CA SER A 26 1.33 9.96 -5.65
C SER A 26 0.25 10.96 -5.23
N ALA A 27 -0.55 10.64 -4.23
CA ALA A 27 -1.52 11.57 -3.68
C ALA A 27 -0.81 12.80 -3.05
N VAL A 28 -1.43 13.98 -3.22
CA VAL A 28 -0.90 15.24 -2.73
C VAL A 28 -1.88 15.86 -1.74
N ARG A 29 -1.41 16.21 -0.54
CA ARG A 29 -2.22 16.91 0.44
C ARG A 29 -2.42 18.36 0.05
N ALA A 30 -3.64 18.71 -0.35
CA ALA A 30 -4.04 20.05 -0.75
C ALA A 30 -4.56 20.89 0.43
N LEU A 31 -5.13 20.24 1.45
CA LEU A 31 -5.56 20.90 2.69
C LEU A 31 -5.25 20.04 3.90
N ASP A 32 -4.74 20.67 4.95
CA ASP A 32 -4.66 20.10 6.30
C ASP A 32 -4.89 21.22 7.32
N THR A 33 -6.08 21.31 7.88
CA THR A 33 -6.43 22.37 8.83
C THR A 33 -5.76 22.21 10.19
N ARG A 34 -5.13 21.09 10.49
CA ARG A 34 -4.33 20.90 11.71
C ARG A 34 -3.11 21.84 11.71
N ASN A 35 -2.61 22.18 10.51
CA ASN A 35 -1.46 23.07 10.32
C ASN A 35 -1.83 24.56 10.44
N THR A 36 -3.11 24.91 10.56
CA THR A 36 -3.56 26.31 10.70
C THR A 36 -3.60 26.79 12.13
N GLY A 37 -3.29 25.94 13.10
CA GLY A 37 -3.33 26.24 14.53
C GLY A 37 -4.75 26.35 15.12
N ARG A 38 -5.82 26.12 14.32
CA ARG A 38 -7.22 26.19 14.74
C ARG A 38 -8.07 25.11 14.06
N GLN A 39 -8.88 24.44 14.84
CA GLN A 39 -9.91 23.54 14.32
C GLN A 39 -11.08 24.36 13.76
N PRO A 40 -11.52 24.14 12.51
CA PRO A 40 -12.70 24.81 11.96
C PRO A 40 -13.96 24.53 12.79
N GLY A 41 -14.76 25.54 13.01
CA GLY A 41 -16.00 25.44 13.79
C GLY A 41 -17.14 24.76 13.03
N VAL A 42 -18.23 24.48 13.76
CA VAL A 42 -19.49 23.95 13.17
C VAL A 42 -20.09 25.01 12.23
N GLY A 43 -20.45 24.60 11.01
CA GLY A 43 -21.01 25.49 9.98
C GLY A 43 -19.97 26.31 9.21
N GLU A 44 -18.69 26.12 9.49
CA GLU A 44 -17.59 26.82 8.82
C GLU A 44 -17.25 26.18 7.48
N ILE A 45 -16.85 27.00 6.51
CA ILE A 45 -16.39 26.55 5.19
C ILE A 45 -14.88 26.71 5.11
N SER A 46 -14.20 25.62 4.72
CA SER A 46 -12.77 25.59 4.42
C SER A 46 -12.55 25.40 2.93
N SER A 47 -11.71 26.23 2.30
CA SER A 47 -11.42 26.12 0.87
C SER A 47 -10.20 25.26 0.61
N VAL A 48 -10.33 24.32 -0.30
CA VAL A 48 -9.23 23.53 -0.89
C VAL A 48 -8.81 24.18 -2.19
N LEU A 49 -7.67 24.82 -2.18
CA LEU A 49 -7.10 25.51 -3.33
C LEU A 49 -6.17 24.55 -4.07
N LEU A 50 -6.31 24.50 -5.39
CA LEU A 50 -5.58 23.53 -6.24
C LEU A 50 -4.41 24.19 -7.01
N ASP A 51 -4.10 25.43 -6.67
CA ASP A 51 -2.99 26.16 -7.29
C ASP A 51 -1.66 25.42 -7.04
N GLY A 52 -0.82 25.37 -8.07
CA GLY A 52 0.50 24.71 -7.98
C GLY A 52 0.48 23.19 -8.12
N LEU A 53 -0.70 22.55 -8.21
CA LEU A 53 -0.80 21.11 -8.41
C LEU A 53 -0.76 20.68 -9.88
N GLY A 54 -0.57 21.61 -10.81
CA GLY A 54 -0.55 21.32 -12.25
C GLY A 54 -1.92 20.93 -12.83
N ILE A 55 -3.01 21.26 -12.12
CA ILE A 55 -4.39 21.03 -12.60
C ILE A 55 -4.79 22.18 -13.53
N PRO A 56 -5.19 21.87 -14.79
CA PRO A 56 -5.63 22.89 -15.75
C PRO A 56 -6.86 23.65 -15.25
N ALA A 57 -6.96 24.93 -15.61
CA ALA A 57 -8.07 25.79 -15.18
C ALA A 57 -9.45 25.33 -15.69
N ASP A 58 -9.48 24.58 -16.79
CA ASP A 58 -10.69 23.99 -17.36
C ASP A 58 -11.00 22.57 -16.87
N ALA A 59 -10.20 22.02 -15.93
CA ALA A 59 -10.50 20.74 -15.32
C ALA A 59 -11.90 20.73 -14.72
N THR A 60 -12.63 19.63 -14.89
CA THR A 60 -14.06 19.57 -14.52
C THR A 60 -14.31 19.06 -13.12
N ALA A 61 -13.46 18.18 -12.60
CA ALA A 61 -13.58 17.65 -11.26
C ALA A 61 -12.21 17.30 -10.65
N VAL A 62 -12.14 17.31 -9.34
CA VAL A 62 -11.02 16.74 -8.56
C VAL A 62 -11.40 15.37 -8.03
N VAL A 63 -10.45 14.47 -8.01
CA VAL A 63 -10.54 13.12 -7.40
C VAL A 63 -9.63 13.09 -6.20
N GLY A 64 -10.16 12.70 -5.04
CA GLY A 64 -9.37 12.73 -3.81
C GLY A 64 -9.97 11.94 -2.67
N THR A 65 -9.36 12.12 -1.52
CA THR A 65 -9.86 11.62 -0.23
C THR A 65 -10.09 12.81 0.70
N LEU A 66 -11.33 12.94 1.19
CA LEU A 66 -11.71 13.87 2.25
C LEU A 66 -11.63 13.13 3.57
N THR A 67 -10.92 13.68 4.56
CA THR A 67 -10.86 13.13 5.90
C THR A 67 -11.32 14.17 6.91
N ALA A 68 -12.35 13.81 7.70
CA ALA A 68 -12.74 14.53 8.92
C ALA A 68 -12.00 13.91 10.10
N VAL A 69 -11.31 14.72 10.89
CA VAL A 69 -10.46 14.27 12.01
C VAL A 69 -10.94 14.86 13.31
N THR A 70 -11.16 13.99 14.30
CA THR A 70 -11.53 14.38 15.68
C THR A 70 -12.72 15.36 15.71
N ALA A 71 -13.86 14.91 15.17
CA ALA A 71 -15.07 15.73 15.12
C ALA A 71 -15.50 16.22 16.51
N ALA A 72 -15.85 17.49 16.64
CA ALA A 72 -16.29 18.06 17.91
C ALA A 72 -17.71 17.61 18.30
N ALA A 73 -18.57 17.35 17.31
CA ALA A 73 -19.96 16.94 17.48
C ALA A 73 -20.37 15.91 16.43
N PRO A 74 -21.50 15.20 16.63
CA PRO A 74 -22.11 14.42 15.55
C PRO A 74 -22.46 15.34 14.39
N GLY A 75 -22.06 14.96 13.16
CA GLY A 75 -22.31 15.81 12.01
C GLY A 75 -21.76 15.23 10.72
N TYR A 76 -21.56 16.08 9.75
CA TYR A 76 -21.11 15.70 8.42
C TYR A 76 -20.19 16.76 7.80
N VAL A 77 -19.50 16.37 6.74
CA VAL A 77 -18.76 17.28 5.88
C VAL A 77 -19.20 17.08 4.44
N THR A 78 -19.40 18.19 3.73
CA THR A 78 -19.79 18.23 2.32
C THR A 78 -18.72 18.92 1.50
N ALA A 79 -18.23 18.25 0.45
CA ALA A 79 -17.35 18.83 -0.55
C ALA A 79 -18.17 19.28 -1.77
N PHE A 80 -17.99 20.53 -2.21
CA PHE A 80 -18.76 21.12 -3.30
C PHE A 80 -17.93 22.11 -4.12
N PRO A 81 -18.40 22.53 -5.31
CA PRO A 81 -17.64 23.42 -6.16
C PRO A 81 -17.37 24.77 -5.46
N ARG A 82 -16.12 25.21 -5.51
CA ARG A 82 -15.70 26.48 -4.90
C ARG A 82 -16.53 27.65 -5.40
N GLY A 83 -17.04 28.45 -4.47
CA GLY A 83 -17.86 29.64 -4.78
C GLY A 83 -19.33 29.35 -5.15
N SER A 84 -19.78 28.07 -5.06
CA SER A 84 -21.21 27.75 -5.16
C SER A 84 -21.88 27.76 -3.78
N GLY A 85 -23.23 27.66 -3.76
CA GLY A 85 -23.96 27.42 -2.51
C GLY A 85 -23.69 26.02 -1.95
N VAL A 86 -23.81 25.85 -0.63
CA VAL A 86 -23.72 24.55 0.05
C VAL A 86 -24.88 23.67 -0.41
N PRO A 87 -24.62 22.48 -0.98
CA PRO A 87 -25.69 21.58 -1.40
C PRO A 87 -26.27 20.81 -0.21
N ASP A 88 -27.49 20.31 -0.38
CA ASP A 88 -28.15 19.46 0.61
C ASP A 88 -27.71 17.98 0.47
N THR A 89 -26.39 17.74 0.59
CA THR A 89 -25.77 16.42 0.51
C THR A 89 -24.67 16.28 1.54
N SER A 90 -24.22 15.07 1.81
CA SER A 90 -23.06 14.83 2.67
C SER A 90 -22.10 13.84 2.02
N ASN A 91 -20.78 14.06 2.17
CA ASN A 91 -19.77 13.11 1.73
C ASN A 91 -19.32 12.19 2.87
N VAL A 92 -19.14 12.72 4.07
CA VAL A 92 -18.75 11.94 5.25
C VAL A 92 -19.56 12.33 6.46
N ASN A 93 -20.08 11.33 7.19
CA ASN A 93 -20.78 11.50 8.45
C ASN A 93 -19.91 10.96 9.58
N VAL A 94 -19.81 11.68 10.68
CA VAL A 94 -18.94 11.36 11.82
C VAL A 94 -19.64 11.58 13.15
N GLY A 95 -19.26 10.77 14.14
CA GLY A 95 -19.58 10.97 15.54
C GLY A 95 -18.52 11.80 16.27
N PRO A 96 -18.78 12.19 17.52
CA PRO A 96 -17.81 12.94 18.34
C PRO A 96 -16.50 12.19 18.51
N GLY A 97 -15.37 12.86 18.35
CA GLY A 97 -14.04 12.28 18.46
C GLY A 97 -13.67 11.34 17.30
N GLU A 98 -14.58 11.09 16.37
CA GLU A 98 -14.33 10.16 15.26
C GLU A 98 -13.42 10.78 14.20
N THR A 99 -12.58 9.91 13.59
CA THR A 99 -11.81 10.22 12.40
C THR A 99 -12.26 9.28 11.29
N ARG A 100 -12.68 9.86 10.14
CA ARG A 100 -13.18 9.09 9.00
C ARG A 100 -12.75 9.69 7.68
N ALA A 101 -12.25 8.85 6.77
CA ALA A 101 -11.93 9.20 5.41
C ALA A 101 -13.01 8.71 4.43
N VAL A 102 -13.21 9.44 3.35
CA VAL A 102 -14.09 9.06 2.24
C VAL A 102 -13.47 9.46 0.91
N GLY A 103 -13.52 8.56 -0.09
CA GLY A 103 -13.17 8.87 -1.47
C GLY A 103 -14.20 9.80 -2.10
N VAL A 104 -13.74 10.85 -2.76
CA VAL A 104 -14.63 11.85 -3.38
C VAL A 104 -14.22 12.13 -4.83
N ILE A 105 -15.23 12.35 -5.67
CA ILE A 105 -15.11 13.00 -6.98
C ILE A 105 -16.01 14.22 -6.90
N THR A 106 -15.42 15.40 -6.91
CA THR A 106 -16.15 16.64 -6.70
C THR A 106 -15.91 17.58 -7.88
N LYS A 107 -16.99 18.12 -8.43
CA LYS A 107 -16.93 19.14 -9.48
C LYS A 107 -16.12 20.34 -9.00
N LEU A 108 -15.29 20.89 -9.85
CA LEU A 108 -14.50 22.07 -9.55
C LEU A 108 -15.31 23.35 -9.74
N GLY A 109 -14.97 24.37 -8.96
CA GLY A 109 -15.49 25.73 -9.08
C GLY A 109 -14.40 26.75 -8.92
N THR A 110 -14.70 28.00 -9.25
CA THR A 110 -13.75 29.11 -9.17
C THR A 110 -14.34 30.28 -8.39
N SER A 111 -13.59 30.79 -7.45
CA SER A 111 -13.93 31.99 -6.69
C SER A 111 -12.66 32.82 -6.46
N GLY A 112 -12.75 34.13 -6.69
CA GLY A 112 -11.59 35.03 -6.62
C GLY A 112 -10.47 34.65 -7.60
N GLY A 113 -10.81 34.09 -8.78
CA GLY A 113 -9.85 33.65 -9.79
C GLY A 113 -9.10 32.35 -9.48
N ARG A 114 -9.40 31.67 -8.35
CA ARG A 114 -8.72 30.47 -7.90
C ARG A 114 -9.63 29.24 -8.02
N LEU A 115 -9.12 28.20 -8.65
CA LEU A 115 -9.79 26.91 -8.85
C LEU A 115 -9.73 26.08 -7.56
N GLY A 116 -10.84 25.37 -7.24
CA GLY A 116 -10.85 24.51 -6.07
C GLY A 116 -12.21 23.90 -5.75
N VAL A 117 -12.30 23.38 -4.54
CA VAL A 117 -13.53 22.93 -3.88
C VAL A 117 -13.65 23.58 -2.51
N ASP A 118 -14.85 23.73 -2.02
CA ASP A 118 -15.14 24.17 -0.67
C ASP A 118 -15.67 23.02 0.16
N LEU A 119 -15.33 22.99 1.45
CA LEU A 119 -15.74 21.97 2.42
C LEU A 119 -16.60 22.60 3.49
N TYR A 120 -17.89 22.30 3.51
CA TYR A 120 -18.80 22.71 4.60
C TYR A 120 -18.68 21.71 5.75
N ASN A 121 -18.37 22.21 6.94
CA ASN A 121 -18.04 21.42 8.13
C ASN A 121 -19.13 21.51 9.19
N PHE A 122 -20.14 20.68 9.14
CA PHE A 122 -21.20 20.63 10.17
C PHE A 122 -20.78 19.84 11.43
N ALA A 123 -19.67 19.10 11.36
CA ALA A 123 -19.15 18.30 12.48
C ALA A 123 -18.13 19.04 13.37
N GLY A 124 -17.66 20.21 12.94
CA GLY A 124 -16.57 20.93 13.63
C GLY A 124 -15.30 20.11 13.74
N ALA A 125 -14.92 19.40 12.67
CA ALA A 125 -13.74 18.55 12.62
C ALA A 125 -12.53 19.27 12.02
N HIS A 126 -11.31 18.79 12.27
CA HIS A 126 -10.22 19.11 11.37
C HIS A 126 -10.46 18.42 10.01
N LEU A 127 -10.09 19.11 8.94
CA LEU A 127 -10.30 18.66 7.57
C LEU A 127 -8.99 18.46 6.84
N LEU A 128 -8.85 17.30 6.20
CA LEU A 128 -7.79 17.00 5.28
C LEU A 128 -8.39 16.71 3.90
N PHE A 129 -7.71 17.16 2.85
CA PHE A 129 -8.07 16.83 1.47
C PHE A 129 -6.84 16.41 0.69
N ASP A 130 -6.82 15.13 0.31
CA ASP A 130 -5.72 14.51 -0.44
C ASP A 130 -6.15 14.29 -1.89
N VAL A 131 -5.48 14.96 -2.83
CA VAL A 131 -5.78 14.87 -4.26
C VAL A 131 -5.03 13.70 -4.86
N VAL A 132 -5.74 12.79 -5.54
CA VAL A 132 -5.16 11.67 -6.28
C VAL A 132 -5.15 11.91 -7.80
N GLY A 133 -5.88 12.92 -8.26
CA GLY A 133 -5.94 13.31 -9.67
C GLY A 133 -7.11 14.25 -9.97
N TYR A 134 -7.34 14.46 -11.24
CA TYR A 134 -8.44 15.32 -11.73
C TYR A 134 -9.07 14.78 -13.00
N MET A 135 -10.28 15.23 -13.31
CA MET A 135 -10.95 14.96 -14.58
C MET A 135 -10.69 16.11 -15.56
N THR A 136 -10.27 15.75 -16.78
CA THR A 136 -9.95 16.73 -17.83
C THR A 136 -11.13 17.59 -18.22
N GLY A 137 -10.84 18.76 -18.72
CA GLY A 137 -11.81 19.70 -19.28
C GLY A 137 -11.89 19.67 -20.81
N PRO A 138 -12.80 20.48 -21.39
CA PRO A 138 -13.03 20.52 -22.86
C PRO A 138 -11.81 21.04 -23.63
N GLY A 139 -10.94 21.85 -23.03
CA GLY A 139 -9.71 22.36 -23.67
C GLY A 139 -8.57 21.33 -23.72
N SER A 140 -8.72 20.17 -23.10
CA SER A 140 -7.72 19.12 -23.13
C SER A 140 -7.63 18.47 -24.50
N LYS A 141 -6.43 18.01 -24.88
CA LYS A 141 -6.25 17.21 -26.10
C LYS A 141 -7.08 15.93 -26.03
N PRO A 142 -7.82 15.54 -27.10
CA PRO A 142 -8.54 14.27 -27.11
C PRO A 142 -7.59 13.07 -27.04
N GLU A 143 -7.83 12.17 -26.10
CA GLU A 143 -7.06 10.94 -25.87
C GLU A 143 -7.95 9.81 -25.40
N SER A 144 -7.46 8.58 -25.51
CA SER A 144 -8.09 7.38 -24.94
C SER A 144 -7.54 7.00 -23.55
N VAL A 145 -6.57 7.74 -23.04
CA VAL A 145 -6.00 7.56 -21.71
C VAL A 145 -6.90 8.25 -20.68
N GLY A 146 -7.17 7.58 -19.57
CA GLY A 146 -8.01 8.11 -18.49
C GLY A 146 -9.50 7.81 -18.61
N LEU A 147 -9.91 7.01 -19.60
CA LEU A 147 -11.29 6.55 -19.73
C LEU A 147 -11.61 5.48 -18.68
N PHE A 148 -12.80 5.56 -18.11
CA PHE A 148 -13.27 4.56 -17.15
C PHE A 148 -13.79 3.32 -17.86
N VAL A 149 -13.30 2.15 -17.43
CA VAL A 149 -13.76 0.84 -17.90
C VAL A 149 -14.40 0.12 -16.71
N PRO A 150 -15.74 0.04 -16.66
CA PRO A 150 -16.41 -0.71 -15.59
C PRO A 150 -16.21 -2.20 -15.78
N ILE A 151 -16.11 -2.93 -14.67
CA ILE A 151 -16.09 -4.40 -14.65
C ILE A 151 -17.12 -4.89 -13.64
N THR A 152 -17.53 -6.15 -13.75
CA THR A 152 -18.25 -6.79 -12.67
C THR A 152 -17.41 -6.74 -11.40
N PRO A 153 -17.94 -6.23 -10.27
CA PRO A 153 -17.19 -6.12 -9.03
C PRO A 153 -16.52 -7.44 -8.67
N THR A 154 -15.20 -7.42 -8.56
CA THR A 154 -14.41 -8.63 -8.36
C THR A 154 -13.48 -8.46 -7.17
N ARG A 155 -13.50 -9.44 -6.27
CA ARG A 155 -12.55 -9.48 -5.15
C ARG A 155 -11.17 -9.84 -5.65
N MET A 156 -10.29 -8.85 -5.71
CA MET A 156 -8.90 -9.03 -6.15
C MET A 156 -7.99 -9.46 -5.01
N PHE A 157 -8.32 -9.10 -3.77
CA PHE A 157 -7.50 -9.43 -2.62
C PHE A 157 -8.36 -9.57 -1.35
N ASP A 158 -8.00 -10.56 -0.51
CA ASP A 158 -8.65 -10.80 0.77
C ASP A 158 -7.69 -11.54 1.72
N THR A 159 -7.12 -10.81 2.66
CA THR A 159 -6.14 -11.39 3.60
C THR A 159 -6.69 -12.54 4.44
N ARG A 160 -8.00 -12.67 4.58
CA ARG A 160 -8.62 -13.81 5.28
C ARG A 160 -8.46 -15.11 4.48
N ARG A 161 -8.52 -15.02 3.13
CA ARG A 161 -8.33 -16.16 2.22
C ARG A 161 -6.86 -16.56 2.12
N GLU A 162 -5.98 -15.57 2.14
CA GLU A 162 -4.54 -15.76 2.12
C GLU A 162 -3.98 -16.19 3.49
N LYS A 163 -4.84 -16.35 4.50
CA LYS A 163 -4.45 -16.60 5.91
C LYS A 163 -3.44 -15.58 6.44
N LEU A 164 -3.47 -14.38 5.87
CA LEU A 164 -2.68 -13.23 6.27
C LEU A 164 -3.53 -12.33 7.17
N ARG A 165 -2.89 -11.51 7.95
CA ARG A 165 -3.50 -10.39 8.67
C ARG A 165 -2.59 -9.19 8.52
N SER A 166 -3.15 -8.05 8.16
CA SER A 166 -2.36 -6.81 8.20
C SER A 166 -2.04 -6.46 9.63
N TRP A 167 -0.80 -6.08 9.88
CA TRP A 167 -0.26 -5.69 11.18
C TRP A 167 0.08 -4.21 11.16
N ASP A 168 0.26 -3.63 12.32
CA ASP A 168 0.75 -2.27 12.45
C ASP A 168 2.14 -2.12 11.79
N GLY A 169 2.25 -1.12 10.92
CA GLY A 169 3.46 -0.87 10.13
C GLY A 169 3.63 -1.78 8.90
N TRP A 170 2.65 -2.63 8.58
CA TRP A 170 2.75 -3.61 7.51
C TRP A 170 2.27 -3.08 6.15
N THR A 171 2.91 -3.53 5.07
CA THR A 171 2.47 -3.29 3.70
C THR A 171 2.12 -4.61 3.02
N THR A 172 0.86 -4.78 2.66
CA THR A 172 0.38 -5.89 1.83
C THR A 172 0.37 -5.48 0.37
N GLN A 173 0.70 -6.39 -0.54
CA GLN A 173 0.67 -6.12 -1.99
C GLN A 173 -0.14 -7.18 -2.70
N PHE A 174 -0.80 -6.80 -3.79
CA PHE A 174 -1.49 -7.73 -4.66
C PHE A 174 -1.34 -7.34 -6.14
N ALA A 175 -1.09 -8.34 -6.97
CA ALA A 175 -1.02 -8.17 -8.40
C ALA A 175 -2.43 -8.03 -9.00
N LEU A 176 -2.53 -7.36 -10.13
CA LEU A 176 -3.76 -7.23 -10.89
C LEU A 176 -3.70 -8.13 -12.14
N PRO A 177 -4.82 -8.74 -12.55
CA PRO A 177 -4.85 -9.56 -13.75
C PRO A 177 -4.78 -8.72 -15.02
N ALA A 178 -4.45 -9.37 -16.15
CA ALA A 178 -4.60 -8.76 -17.47
C ALA A 178 -6.10 -8.52 -17.76
N PRO A 179 -6.45 -7.42 -18.47
CA PRO A 179 -5.55 -6.41 -19.04
C PRO A 179 -5.20 -5.27 -18.08
N ILE A 180 -5.73 -5.25 -16.84
CA ILE A 180 -5.61 -4.14 -15.90
C ILE A 180 -4.13 -3.84 -15.60
N ASN A 181 -3.33 -4.87 -15.34
CA ASN A 181 -1.91 -4.74 -15.01
C ASN A 181 -1.03 -4.11 -16.09
N THR A 182 -1.53 -3.96 -17.32
CA THR A 182 -0.76 -3.41 -18.47
C THR A 182 -1.43 -2.22 -19.12
N GLN A 183 -2.75 -2.07 -18.99
CA GLN A 183 -3.55 -1.08 -19.71
C GLN A 183 -4.24 -0.06 -18.79
N ALA A 184 -4.05 -0.15 -17.49
CA ALA A 184 -4.62 0.78 -16.53
C ALA A 184 -3.57 1.70 -15.90
N GLN A 185 -3.90 2.97 -15.74
CA GLN A 185 -3.13 3.89 -14.92
C GLN A 185 -3.61 3.88 -13.45
N ALA A 186 -4.88 3.60 -13.20
CA ALA A 186 -5.50 3.59 -11.88
C ALA A 186 -6.68 2.62 -11.84
N ILE A 187 -7.04 2.16 -10.65
CA ILE A 187 -8.24 1.36 -10.39
C ILE A 187 -9.22 2.10 -9.49
N ALA A 188 -10.50 1.78 -9.66
CA ALA A 188 -11.58 2.16 -8.76
C ALA A 188 -12.00 0.92 -7.96
N MET A 189 -11.98 1.03 -6.65
CA MET A 189 -12.18 -0.12 -5.76
C MET A 189 -12.85 0.28 -4.46
N ASN A 190 -13.39 -0.71 -3.79
CA ASN A 190 -13.80 -0.63 -2.40
C ASN A 190 -12.70 -1.28 -1.53
N LEU A 191 -12.10 -0.47 -0.66
CA LEU A 191 -11.19 -0.95 0.38
C LEU A 191 -12.00 -1.22 1.64
N THR A 192 -11.94 -2.45 2.15
CA THR A 192 -12.57 -2.81 3.41
C THR A 192 -11.52 -3.31 4.40
N THR A 193 -11.56 -2.83 5.63
CA THR A 193 -10.91 -3.51 6.75
C THR A 193 -11.95 -4.15 7.65
N THR A 194 -11.61 -5.29 8.24
CA THR A 194 -12.51 -6.03 9.15
C THR A 194 -11.73 -6.72 10.27
N ALA A 195 -12.43 -7.02 11.37
CA ALA A 195 -11.83 -7.62 12.56
C ALA A 195 -10.60 -6.85 13.05
N THR A 196 -10.70 -5.52 13.10
CA THR A 196 -9.62 -4.65 13.57
C THR A 196 -9.27 -4.97 15.03
N ALA A 197 -8.00 -4.87 15.41
CA ALA A 197 -7.57 -5.09 16.79
C ALA A 197 -7.35 -3.78 17.56
N ASN A 198 -7.13 -2.68 16.85
CA ASN A 198 -6.83 -1.36 17.39
C ASN A 198 -7.27 -0.24 16.44
N ALA A 199 -7.26 1.00 16.92
CA ALA A 199 -7.42 2.17 16.08
C ALA A 199 -6.25 2.30 15.10
N GLY A 200 -6.50 2.93 13.94
CA GLY A 200 -5.47 3.13 12.93
C GLY A 200 -6.01 3.59 11.58
N TYR A 201 -5.18 3.44 10.55
CA TYR A 201 -5.55 3.82 9.19
C TYR A 201 -4.89 2.90 8.15
N PHE A 202 -5.44 2.92 6.95
CA PHE A 202 -4.95 2.14 5.80
C PHE A 202 -4.71 3.08 4.62
N THR A 203 -3.56 2.90 3.96
CA THR A 203 -3.14 3.72 2.82
C THR A 203 -2.93 2.85 1.58
N LEU A 204 -3.63 3.20 0.48
CA LEU A 204 -3.44 2.58 -0.83
C LEU A 204 -2.43 3.38 -1.66
N PHE A 205 -1.57 2.68 -2.36
CA PHE A 205 -0.61 3.27 -3.31
C PHE A 205 -0.16 2.24 -4.35
N ALA A 206 0.49 2.70 -5.40
CA ALA A 206 1.04 1.79 -6.40
C ALA A 206 2.11 0.88 -5.78
N ALA A 207 2.03 -0.43 -6.02
CA ALA A 207 2.96 -1.38 -5.43
C ALA A 207 4.41 -1.07 -5.81
N GLN A 208 5.33 -1.22 -4.87
CA GLN A 208 6.76 -0.96 -5.05
C GLN A 208 7.08 0.48 -5.55
N THR A 209 6.29 1.44 -5.14
CA THR A 209 6.59 2.88 -5.25
C THR A 209 6.66 3.49 -3.85
N PRO A 210 7.24 4.69 -3.68
CA PRO A 210 7.22 5.38 -2.41
C PRO A 210 5.78 5.54 -1.89
N ARG A 211 5.57 5.17 -0.61
CA ARG A 211 4.28 5.36 0.05
C ARG A 211 3.99 6.85 0.21
N ASN A 212 2.76 7.25 -0.08
CA ASN A 212 2.23 8.56 0.27
C ASN A 212 1.78 8.60 1.74
N GLU A 213 1.76 9.80 2.32
CA GLU A 213 1.36 10.03 3.72
C GLU A 213 -0.13 10.41 3.84
N VAL A 214 -0.99 9.70 3.14
CA VAL A 214 -2.43 9.91 3.16
C VAL A 214 -3.14 8.67 3.69
N SER A 215 -4.36 8.82 4.21
CA SER A 215 -5.18 7.68 4.60
C SER A 215 -6.37 7.53 3.66
N ASN A 216 -6.62 6.29 3.21
CA ASN A 216 -7.82 5.97 2.44
C ASN A 216 -8.95 5.44 3.31
N LEU A 217 -8.63 4.92 4.51
CA LEU A 217 -9.59 4.39 5.44
C LEU A 217 -9.07 4.52 6.86
N ASN A 218 -9.93 4.95 7.80
CA ASN A 218 -9.60 5.09 9.21
C ASN A 218 -10.49 4.20 10.06
N VAL A 219 -9.94 3.65 11.13
CA VAL A 219 -10.63 2.87 12.14
C VAL A 219 -10.38 3.45 13.53
N THR A 220 -11.38 3.41 14.39
CA THR A 220 -11.34 4.05 15.71
C THR A 220 -11.11 3.06 16.86
N GLY A 221 -11.13 1.76 16.58
CA GLY A 221 -10.94 0.75 17.62
C GLY A 221 -11.06 -0.69 17.14
N PRO A 222 -11.08 -1.63 18.09
CA PRO A 222 -11.16 -3.05 17.78
C PRO A 222 -12.55 -3.48 17.30
N GLY A 223 -12.59 -4.61 16.58
CA GLY A 223 -13.82 -5.27 16.13
C GLY A 223 -14.55 -4.54 14.98
N GLN A 224 -14.00 -3.47 14.45
CA GLN A 224 -14.67 -2.70 13.38
C GLN A 224 -14.57 -3.39 12.03
N THR A 225 -15.62 -3.17 11.23
CA THR A 225 -15.63 -3.43 9.78
C THR A 225 -16.06 -2.14 9.10
N ILE A 226 -15.15 -1.56 8.34
CA ILE A 226 -15.36 -0.28 7.63
C ILE A 226 -14.90 -0.43 6.19
N ALA A 227 -15.67 0.13 5.28
CA ALA A 227 -15.37 0.17 3.86
C ALA A 227 -15.33 1.60 3.35
N ASN A 228 -14.50 1.85 2.35
CA ASN A 228 -14.41 3.11 1.65
C ASN A 228 -14.11 2.93 0.17
N HIS A 229 -14.75 3.75 -0.65
CA HIS A 229 -14.39 3.90 -2.06
C HIS A 229 -13.02 4.56 -2.19
N ALA A 230 -12.20 4.03 -3.09
CA ALA A 230 -10.91 4.62 -3.41
C ALA A 230 -10.59 4.51 -4.90
N ILE A 231 -9.98 5.56 -5.43
CA ILE A 231 -9.29 5.53 -6.72
C ILE A 231 -7.79 5.65 -6.40
N THR A 232 -7.01 4.70 -6.87
CA THR A 232 -5.56 4.68 -6.63
C THR A 232 -4.77 4.38 -7.88
N ARG A 233 -3.61 5.01 -8.00
CA ARG A 233 -2.61 4.62 -9.03
C ARG A 233 -2.22 3.17 -8.84
N ILE A 234 -1.86 2.54 -9.94
CA ILE A 234 -1.24 1.21 -9.92
C ILE A 234 0.17 1.26 -10.52
N SER A 235 0.98 0.28 -10.16
CA SER A 235 2.22 -0.02 -10.86
C SER A 235 2.07 -1.30 -11.68
N ASP A 236 3.09 -1.64 -12.46
CA ASP A 236 3.20 -2.93 -13.13
C ASP A 236 3.30 -4.12 -12.16
N ARG A 237 3.45 -3.85 -10.86
CA ARG A 237 3.40 -4.82 -9.75
C ARG A 237 2.05 -4.81 -8.99
N GLY A 238 1.09 -3.95 -9.40
CA GLY A 238 -0.24 -3.88 -8.82
C GLY A 238 -0.39 -2.77 -7.79
N VAL A 239 -1.04 -3.10 -6.68
CA VAL A 239 -1.39 -2.18 -5.59
C VAL A 239 -0.81 -2.65 -4.27
N ALA A 240 -0.39 -1.70 -3.45
CA ALA A 240 0.00 -1.89 -2.06
C ALA A 240 -0.98 -1.23 -1.10
N CYS A 241 -1.19 -1.86 0.05
CA CYS A 241 -1.96 -1.32 1.16
C CYS A 241 -1.09 -1.33 2.42
N TYR A 242 -0.71 -0.16 2.88
CA TYR A 242 -0.05 0.03 4.18
C TYR A 242 -1.09 0.05 5.28
N SER A 243 -0.81 -0.61 6.39
CA SER A 243 -1.64 -0.67 7.59
C SER A 243 -0.91 -0.03 8.77
N TYR A 244 -1.45 1.05 9.31
CA TYR A 244 -1.14 1.53 10.64
C TYR A 244 -2.30 1.09 11.55
N GLY A 245 -2.16 -0.08 12.12
CA GLY A 245 -3.22 -0.80 12.81
C GLY A 245 -3.39 -2.22 12.28
N THR A 246 -3.99 -3.08 13.09
CA THR A 246 -4.14 -4.50 12.79
C THR A 246 -5.56 -4.83 12.35
N GLY A 247 -5.71 -5.55 11.23
CA GLY A 247 -7.00 -5.98 10.71
C GLY A 247 -6.85 -6.85 9.47
N HIS A 248 -7.96 -7.35 8.93
CA HIS A 248 -7.97 -7.93 7.61
C HIS A 248 -8.23 -6.86 6.56
N VAL A 249 -7.59 -6.99 5.40
CA VAL A 249 -7.74 -6.09 4.25
C VAL A 249 -8.43 -6.85 3.13
N ILE A 250 -9.44 -6.23 2.55
CA ILE A 250 -10.22 -6.74 1.44
C ILE A 250 -10.30 -5.65 0.38
N CYS A 251 -10.03 -6.02 -0.88
CA CYS A 251 -10.05 -5.12 -2.02
C CYS A 251 -10.97 -5.66 -3.11
N ASP A 252 -12.06 -4.97 -3.36
CA ASP A 252 -13.05 -5.29 -4.38
C ASP A 252 -12.98 -4.23 -5.49
N VAL A 253 -12.47 -4.61 -6.67
CA VAL A 253 -12.30 -3.71 -7.83
C VAL A 253 -13.56 -3.78 -8.67
N PHE A 254 -14.09 -2.62 -9.08
CA PHE A 254 -15.29 -2.50 -9.93
C PHE A 254 -15.05 -1.69 -11.21
N GLY A 255 -13.83 -1.22 -11.42
CA GLY A 255 -13.45 -0.55 -12.66
C GLY A 255 -12.00 -0.09 -12.65
N TRP A 256 -11.54 0.35 -13.78
CA TRP A 256 -10.20 0.88 -13.96
C TRP A 256 -10.18 2.01 -14.98
N TYR A 257 -9.13 2.81 -14.95
CA TYR A 257 -8.93 3.93 -15.88
C TYR A 257 -7.81 3.58 -16.85
N THR A 258 -8.09 3.69 -18.14
CA THR A 258 -7.14 3.39 -19.22
C THR A 258 -5.85 4.20 -19.09
N GLY A 259 -4.74 3.61 -19.53
CA GLY A 259 -3.42 4.22 -19.49
C GLY A 259 -2.36 3.20 -19.11
N SER A 260 -1.17 3.68 -18.83
CA SER A 260 -0.07 2.81 -18.41
C SER A 260 0.07 2.81 -16.90
N PRO A 261 0.32 1.64 -16.27
CA PRO A 261 0.73 1.57 -14.89
C PRO A 261 2.04 2.34 -14.67
N LEU A 262 2.29 2.78 -13.44
CA LEU A 262 3.61 3.23 -13.07
C LEU A 262 4.59 2.04 -13.20
N ARG A 263 5.80 2.32 -13.62
CA ARG A 263 6.85 1.34 -13.40
C ARG A 263 7.08 1.28 -11.89
N ALA A 264 6.98 0.08 -11.34
CA ALA A 264 7.47 -0.17 -9.99
C ALA A 264 8.90 0.40 -9.91
N TYR A 265 9.26 0.95 -8.76
CA TYR A 265 10.65 1.35 -8.55
C TYR A 265 11.51 0.09 -8.68
N LEU A 266 11.84 -0.21 -9.91
CA LEU A 266 12.92 -1.12 -10.18
C LEU A 266 14.14 -0.41 -9.62
N ALA A 267 14.75 -0.97 -8.61
CA ALA A 267 16.18 -0.81 -8.46
C ALA A 267 16.79 -0.86 -9.88
N PRO A 268 17.76 -0.01 -10.20
CA PRO A 268 18.34 0.03 -11.54
C PRO A 268 18.54 -1.40 -12.02
N PRO A 269 18.28 -1.72 -13.31
CA PRO A 269 18.30 -3.07 -13.81
C PRO A 269 19.58 -3.73 -13.32
N VAL A 270 19.41 -4.64 -12.40
CA VAL A 270 20.52 -5.43 -11.90
C VAL A 270 21.01 -6.16 -13.14
N ASN A 271 22.19 -5.85 -13.60
CA ASN A 271 22.88 -6.77 -14.49
C ASN A 271 22.70 -8.15 -13.86
N PRO A 272 22.29 -9.18 -14.61
CA PRO A 272 22.02 -10.47 -13.99
C PRO A 272 23.18 -10.76 -13.03
N PRO A 273 22.89 -10.97 -11.73
CA PRO A 273 23.95 -11.08 -10.74
C PRO A 273 24.88 -12.24 -11.16
N PRO A 274 26.18 -12.10 -11.04
CA PRO A 274 27.03 -13.26 -11.20
C PRO A 274 26.58 -14.32 -10.20
N GLN A 275 26.69 -15.59 -10.58
CA GLN A 275 26.40 -16.70 -9.68
C GLN A 275 27.19 -16.52 -8.39
N GLY A 276 26.53 -16.54 -7.25
CA GLY A 276 27.18 -16.39 -5.95
C GLY A 276 28.11 -17.53 -5.64
N GLY A 277 29.12 -17.24 -4.85
CA GLY A 277 30.08 -18.25 -4.38
C GLY A 277 29.41 -19.33 -3.53
N ALA A 278 30.10 -20.45 -3.38
CA ALA A 278 29.69 -21.53 -2.51
C ALA A 278 29.53 -21.07 -1.05
N LEU A 279 28.68 -21.76 -0.29
CA LEU A 279 28.61 -21.57 1.16
C LEU A 279 29.99 -21.83 1.82
N PRO A 280 30.33 -21.18 2.93
CA PRO A 280 29.46 -20.36 3.76
C PRO A 280 29.26 -18.92 3.26
N TRP A 281 28.11 -18.33 3.58
CA TRP A 281 27.83 -16.91 3.38
C TRP A 281 27.72 -16.18 4.70
N VAL A 282 27.69 -14.84 4.66
CA VAL A 282 27.36 -13.99 5.81
C VAL A 282 26.03 -13.30 5.50
N LEU A 283 25.02 -13.53 6.34
CA LEU A 283 23.73 -12.85 6.28
C LEU A 283 23.69 -11.72 7.31
N GLN A 284 23.38 -10.53 6.84
CA GLN A 284 23.19 -9.34 7.67
C GLN A 284 21.81 -8.76 7.46
N VAL A 285 21.10 -8.47 8.55
CA VAL A 285 19.82 -7.74 8.52
C VAL A 285 19.89 -6.60 9.53
N PRO A 286 20.21 -5.38 9.07
CA PRO A 286 20.49 -4.24 9.96
C PRO A 286 19.32 -3.88 10.89
N ARG A 287 18.08 -4.02 10.44
CA ARG A 287 16.87 -3.66 11.21
C ARG A 287 16.87 -4.24 12.63
N PHE A 288 17.36 -5.44 12.80
CA PHE A 288 17.40 -6.10 14.12
C PHE A 288 18.78 -6.64 14.50
N GLY A 289 19.82 -6.18 13.82
CA GLY A 289 21.21 -6.47 14.16
C GLY A 289 21.65 -7.90 13.87
N LEU A 290 20.96 -8.60 12.95
CA LEU A 290 21.41 -9.94 12.53
C LEU A 290 22.74 -9.86 11.79
N ASN A 291 23.69 -10.69 12.19
CA ASN A 291 24.96 -10.91 11.50
C ASN A 291 25.40 -12.37 11.78
N GLN A 292 25.11 -13.27 10.84
CA GLN A 292 25.24 -14.71 11.02
C GLN A 292 25.86 -15.39 9.82
N TRP A 293 26.58 -16.47 10.07
CA TRP A 293 27.00 -17.38 9.03
C TRP A 293 25.79 -18.16 8.50
N VAL A 294 25.73 -18.31 7.19
CA VAL A 294 24.78 -19.19 6.49
C VAL A 294 25.54 -20.44 6.05
N LEU A 295 25.08 -21.58 6.53
CA LEU A 295 25.71 -22.87 6.31
C LEU A 295 24.67 -23.85 5.73
N ASP A 296 25.13 -24.86 5.01
CA ASP A 296 24.34 -26.02 4.62
C ASP A 296 24.60 -27.23 5.55
N GLY A 297 24.17 -28.43 5.16
CA GLY A 297 24.38 -29.65 5.91
C GLY A 297 23.24 -29.97 6.88
N ASP A 298 23.58 -30.48 8.09
CA ASP A 298 22.57 -30.85 9.09
C ASP A 298 21.88 -29.63 9.68
N ALA A 299 20.57 -29.53 9.42
CA ALA A 299 19.74 -28.40 9.81
C ALA A 299 19.78 -28.16 11.33
N LYS A 300 19.56 -29.20 12.12
CA LYS A 300 19.50 -29.07 13.59
C LYS A 300 20.84 -28.64 14.16
N ARG A 301 21.93 -29.27 13.75
CA ARG A 301 23.28 -28.94 14.21
C ARG A 301 23.65 -27.51 13.86
N THR A 302 23.31 -27.06 12.65
CA THR A 302 23.61 -25.71 12.19
C THR A 302 22.86 -24.67 13.00
N VAL A 303 21.54 -24.77 13.16
CA VAL A 303 20.77 -23.79 13.92
C VAL A 303 21.08 -23.83 15.42
N ASP A 304 21.36 -25.01 15.99
CA ASP A 304 21.74 -25.17 17.40
C ASP A 304 23.11 -24.54 17.70
N SER A 305 23.97 -24.39 16.70
CA SER A 305 25.23 -23.64 16.86
C SER A 305 25.04 -22.11 16.81
N GLY A 306 23.81 -21.62 16.68
CA GLY A 306 23.48 -20.19 16.56
C GLY A 306 23.63 -19.63 15.16
N ASN A 307 23.90 -20.46 14.17
CA ASN A 307 24.03 -20.06 12.77
C ASN A 307 22.70 -20.17 12.00
N THR A 308 22.71 -19.67 10.79
CA THR A 308 21.62 -19.77 9.81
C THR A 308 21.83 -21.01 8.95
N TRP A 309 20.79 -21.82 8.80
CA TRP A 309 20.83 -22.98 7.92
C TRP A 309 20.17 -22.67 6.58
N HIS A 310 20.89 -22.88 5.49
CA HIS A 310 20.36 -22.82 4.14
C HIS A 310 19.71 -24.18 3.76
N TRP A 311 18.47 -24.12 3.29
CA TRP A 311 17.79 -25.33 2.83
C TRP A 311 18.29 -25.73 1.44
N ALA A 312 19.07 -26.82 1.37
CA ALA A 312 19.72 -27.31 0.15
C ALA A 312 18.76 -27.67 -1.00
N GLY A 313 17.44 -27.79 -0.75
CA GLY A 313 16.41 -27.96 -1.77
C GLY A 313 15.97 -26.67 -2.46
N THR A 314 16.60 -25.51 -2.13
CA THR A 314 16.31 -24.19 -2.69
C THR A 314 17.53 -23.62 -3.42
N GLY A 315 17.34 -22.53 -4.16
CA GLY A 315 18.41 -21.92 -4.96
C GLY A 315 19.53 -21.34 -4.12
N LEU A 316 20.69 -21.14 -4.74
CA LEU A 316 21.77 -20.35 -4.17
C LEU A 316 21.60 -18.88 -4.56
N VAL A 317 22.14 -17.99 -3.72
CA VAL A 317 22.19 -16.56 -3.97
C VAL A 317 22.93 -16.28 -5.28
N GLY A 318 22.39 -15.43 -6.14
CA GLY A 318 22.93 -15.10 -7.46
C GLY A 318 22.53 -16.08 -8.58
N GLN A 319 21.58 -16.98 -8.33
CA GLN A 319 21.12 -17.97 -9.33
C GLN A 319 19.76 -17.66 -9.95
N GLY A 320 19.13 -16.54 -9.59
CA GLY A 320 17.79 -16.19 -10.09
C GLY A 320 16.66 -17.03 -9.49
N ALA A 321 16.89 -17.67 -8.34
CA ALA A 321 15.94 -18.57 -7.68
C ALA A 321 15.72 -18.19 -6.21
N ASP A 322 14.76 -18.87 -5.56
CA ASP A 322 14.48 -18.63 -4.14
C ASP A 322 15.50 -19.37 -3.27
N SER A 323 16.09 -18.66 -2.31
CA SER A 323 16.97 -19.19 -1.29
C SER A 323 16.30 -19.13 0.08
N VAL A 324 16.05 -20.29 0.71
CA VAL A 324 15.34 -20.37 1.99
C VAL A 324 16.29 -20.65 3.14
N MET A 325 16.23 -19.83 4.17
CA MET A 325 17.13 -19.84 5.30
C MET A 325 16.39 -19.95 6.63
N PHE A 326 16.85 -20.79 7.53
CA PHE A 326 16.24 -21.03 8.83
C PHE A 326 17.18 -20.64 9.97
N GLY A 327 16.60 -20.12 11.06
CA GLY A 327 17.36 -19.82 12.27
C GLY A 327 16.54 -19.94 13.54
N HIS A 328 17.23 -20.04 14.66
CA HIS A 328 16.57 -20.03 15.97
C HIS A 328 16.10 -18.63 16.36
N ARG A 329 14.88 -18.55 16.89
CA ARG A 329 14.30 -17.29 17.32
C ARG A 329 14.51 -16.99 18.80
N THR A 330 14.48 -18.01 19.67
CA THR A 330 14.58 -17.83 21.12
C THR A 330 15.66 -18.73 21.74
N GLU A 331 15.97 -19.84 21.13
CA GLU A 331 16.98 -20.79 21.58
C GLU A 331 18.36 -20.44 21.00
N HIS A 332 19.42 -20.99 21.59
CA HIS A 332 20.81 -20.87 21.13
C HIS A 332 21.22 -19.41 20.80
N GLY A 333 20.93 -18.49 21.74
CA GLY A 333 21.22 -17.07 21.57
C GLY A 333 20.13 -16.27 20.83
N GLY A 334 19.19 -16.95 20.18
CA GLY A 334 18.02 -16.36 19.53
C GLY A 334 18.36 -15.27 18.49
N PRO A 335 19.22 -15.58 17.50
CA PRO A 335 19.71 -14.56 16.56
C PRO A 335 18.57 -13.87 15.81
N TYR A 336 17.46 -14.57 15.58
CA TYR A 336 16.28 -14.05 14.90
C TYR A 336 15.17 -13.57 15.87
N ARG A 337 15.47 -13.33 17.14
CA ARG A 337 14.51 -12.93 18.17
C ARG A 337 13.63 -11.77 17.73
N TYR A 338 14.21 -10.81 17.07
CA TYR A 338 13.57 -9.55 16.68
C TYR A 338 13.13 -9.49 15.20
N GLN A 339 13.07 -10.62 14.49
CA GLN A 339 12.61 -10.66 13.10
C GLN A 339 11.22 -10.04 12.91
N HIS A 340 10.35 -10.07 13.92
CA HIS A 340 9.03 -9.45 13.89
C HIS A 340 9.05 -7.91 13.79
N LEU A 341 10.20 -7.27 13.96
CA LEU A 341 10.38 -5.83 13.79
C LEU A 341 10.63 -5.43 12.34
N LEU A 342 10.83 -6.40 11.44
CA LEU A 342 10.99 -6.15 10.02
C LEU A 342 9.77 -5.41 9.45
N GLN A 343 10.06 -4.50 8.52
CA GLN A 343 9.08 -3.70 7.81
C GLN A 343 9.33 -3.79 6.30
N GLY A 344 8.29 -3.62 5.50
CA GLY A 344 8.44 -3.54 4.04
C GLY A 344 9.47 -2.49 3.65
N GLY A 345 10.40 -2.88 2.77
CA GLY A 345 11.52 -2.04 2.36
C GLY A 345 12.82 -2.20 3.16
N ASP A 346 12.81 -2.88 4.32
CA ASP A 346 14.04 -3.18 5.05
C ASP A 346 15.00 -4.03 4.21
N LEU A 347 16.30 -3.83 4.43
CA LEU A 347 17.33 -4.51 3.66
C LEU A 347 17.88 -5.73 4.41
N ALA A 348 18.24 -6.73 3.61
CA ALA A 348 19.11 -7.84 4.00
C ALA A 348 20.27 -7.93 3.02
N HIS A 349 21.45 -8.25 3.53
CA HIS A 349 22.65 -8.39 2.73
C HIS A 349 23.19 -9.82 2.89
N VAL A 350 23.50 -10.46 1.78
CA VAL A 350 24.19 -11.75 1.78
C VAL A 350 25.55 -11.56 1.12
N THR A 351 26.60 -11.76 1.88
CA THR A 351 27.99 -11.73 1.36
C THR A 351 28.46 -13.17 1.15
N THR A 352 28.84 -13.47 -0.06
CA THR A 352 29.31 -14.81 -0.48
C THR A 352 30.82 -14.94 -0.31
N SER A 353 31.31 -16.18 -0.33
CA SER A 353 32.72 -16.50 -0.09
C SER A 353 33.70 -15.95 -1.17
N ASP A 354 33.17 -15.59 -2.33
CA ASP A 354 33.93 -14.95 -3.42
C ASP A 354 33.94 -13.42 -3.35
N GLY A 355 33.53 -12.84 -2.20
CA GLY A 355 33.61 -11.40 -1.94
C GLY A 355 32.44 -10.59 -2.53
N ARG A 356 31.39 -11.21 -3.04
CA ARG A 356 30.24 -10.49 -3.56
C ARG A 356 29.20 -10.28 -2.49
N ARG A 357 28.60 -9.08 -2.44
CA ARG A 357 27.48 -8.74 -1.58
C ARG A 357 26.22 -8.55 -2.39
N TYR A 358 25.22 -9.36 -2.11
CA TYR A 358 23.88 -9.26 -2.69
C TYR A 358 22.97 -8.54 -1.70
N THR A 359 22.25 -7.53 -2.18
CA THR A 359 21.32 -6.73 -1.37
C THR A 359 19.89 -7.06 -1.76
N TYR A 360 19.10 -7.41 -0.76
CA TYR A 360 17.70 -7.77 -0.90
C TYR A 360 16.85 -6.80 -0.11
N ARG A 361 15.65 -6.52 -0.61
CA ARG A 361 14.65 -5.66 0.02
C ARG A 361 13.43 -6.46 0.42
N MET A 362 12.97 -6.29 1.66
CA MET A 362 11.80 -6.99 2.19
C MET A 362 10.53 -6.61 1.43
N VAL A 363 9.79 -7.62 0.99
CA VAL A 363 8.57 -7.46 0.20
C VAL A 363 7.37 -8.22 0.78
N SER A 364 7.58 -9.20 1.65
CA SER A 364 6.51 -9.99 2.23
C SER A 364 6.89 -10.55 3.61
N ASP A 365 5.88 -10.74 4.46
CA ASP A 365 5.99 -11.33 5.78
C ASP A 365 4.72 -12.13 6.10
N VAL A 366 4.85 -13.42 6.30
CA VAL A 366 3.73 -14.35 6.44
C VAL A 366 3.92 -15.22 7.66
N VAL A 367 2.85 -15.41 8.43
CA VAL A 367 2.82 -16.45 9.46
C VAL A 367 2.06 -17.65 8.93
N THR A 368 2.74 -18.79 8.82
CA THR A 368 2.17 -20.05 8.31
C THR A 368 2.34 -21.18 9.32
N SER A 369 1.54 -22.25 9.18
CA SER A 369 1.74 -23.48 9.96
C SER A 369 3.08 -24.12 9.62
N LYS A 370 3.75 -24.73 10.62
CA LYS A 370 5.00 -25.49 10.40
C LYS A 370 4.82 -26.70 9.45
N TYR A 371 3.58 -27.12 9.24
CA TYR A 371 3.23 -28.24 8.34
C TYR A 371 2.81 -27.77 6.94
N SER A 372 2.82 -26.47 6.69
CA SER A 372 2.41 -25.92 5.40
C SER A 372 3.55 -25.96 4.40
N ASN A 373 3.24 -26.35 3.17
CA ASN A 373 4.15 -26.16 2.02
C ASN A 373 4.22 -24.73 1.52
N ASP A 374 3.49 -23.79 2.17
CA ASP A 374 3.35 -22.38 1.76
C ASP A 374 4.63 -21.56 1.93
N ILE A 375 5.65 -22.08 2.63
CA ILE A 375 6.95 -21.42 2.78
C ILE A 375 7.55 -21.11 1.40
N LEU A 376 7.53 -22.08 0.49
CA LEU A 376 8.03 -21.93 -0.87
C LEU A 376 7.06 -21.18 -1.79
N SER A 377 5.75 -21.25 -1.52
CA SER A 377 4.75 -20.63 -2.38
C SER A 377 4.76 -19.10 -2.29
N THR A 378 5.17 -18.55 -1.16
CA THR A 378 5.26 -17.09 -0.97
C THR A 378 6.39 -16.48 -1.81
N ALA A 379 7.56 -17.08 -1.79
CA ALA A 379 8.70 -16.69 -2.61
C ALA A 379 8.39 -16.77 -4.12
N ARG A 380 7.77 -17.87 -4.56
CA ARG A 380 7.38 -18.10 -5.98
C ARG A 380 6.38 -17.08 -6.53
N ARG A 381 5.56 -16.45 -5.69
CA ARG A 381 4.58 -15.42 -6.11
C ARG A 381 5.22 -14.09 -6.49
N ILE A 382 6.43 -13.83 -6.02
CA ILE A 382 7.10 -12.53 -6.23
C ILE A 382 7.76 -12.48 -7.61
N GLY A 383 8.24 -13.61 -8.10
CA GLY A 383 9.01 -13.73 -9.34
C GLY A 383 10.39 -13.05 -9.23
N GLY A 384 11.40 -13.65 -9.83
CA GLY A 384 12.78 -13.21 -9.70
C GLY A 384 13.51 -13.89 -8.53
N GLU A 385 14.71 -13.42 -8.23
CA GLU A 385 15.51 -13.97 -7.15
C GLU A 385 15.08 -13.42 -5.80
N THR A 386 14.86 -14.32 -4.83
CA THR A 386 14.46 -13.96 -3.46
C THR A 386 15.28 -14.71 -2.42
N ILE A 387 15.33 -14.15 -1.21
CA ILE A 387 15.68 -14.90 0.00
C ILE A 387 14.48 -14.91 0.96
N SER A 388 14.25 -16.02 1.65
CA SER A 388 13.22 -16.15 2.66
C SER A 388 13.82 -16.57 4.00
N LEU A 389 13.62 -15.74 5.02
CA LEU A 389 14.06 -16.01 6.39
C LEU A 389 12.91 -16.65 7.18
N VAL A 390 13.14 -17.85 7.70
CA VAL A 390 12.10 -18.69 8.35
C VAL A 390 12.46 -18.98 9.79
N VAL A 391 11.57 -18.61 10.70
CA VAL A 391 11.75 -18.84 12.14
C VAL A 391 10.47 -19.31 12.82
N CYS A 392 10.61 -19.86 14.03
CA CYS A 392 9.48 -20.21 14.88
C CYS A 392 8.69 -18.94 15.27
N SER A 393 7.36 -19.06 15.30
CA SER A 393 6.49 -17.91 15.58
C SER A 393 5.18 -18.33 16.25
N ARG A 394 4.52 -17.38 16.92
CA ARG A 394 3.09 -17.40 17.24
C ARG A 394 2.30 -16.80 16.07
N LEU A 395 0.99 -16.93 16.12
CA LEU A 395 0.11 -16.26 15.12
C LEU A 395 0.22 -14.73 15.14
N ASP A 396 0.51 -14.17 16.32
CA ASP A 396 0.70 -12.73 16.53
C ASP A 396 2.13 -12.24 16.19
N ARG A 397 2.92 -13.05 15.48
CA ARG A 397 4.31 -12.80 15.06
C ARG A 397 5.33 -12.79 16.21
N LEU A 398 4.91 -12.89 17.45
CA LEU A 398 5.83 -12.93 18.59
C LEU A 398 6.56 -14.28 18.70
N PRO A 399 7.74 -14.32 19.34
CA PRO A 399 8.45 -15.57 19.60
C PRO A 399 7.66 -16.48 20.57
N THR A 400 8.15 -17.71 20.80
CA THR A 400 7.68 -18.68 21.80
C THR A 400 6.65 -19.72 21.36
N SER A 401 6.42 -19.94 20.05
CA SER A 401 5.64 -21.10 19.60
C SER A 401 6.38 -21.90 18.54
N LEU A 402 6.29 -23.22 18.63
CA LEU A 402 6.81 -24.16 17.63
C LEU A 402 5.77 -24.55 16.57
N LEU A 403 4.52 -24.06 16.68
CA LEU A 403 3.41 -24.44 15.80
C LEU A 403 3.38 -23.69 14.49
N TYR A 404 3.92 -22.47 14.48
CA TYR A 404 3.91 -21.58 13.32
C TYR A 404 5.33 -21.19 12.92
N ARG A 405 5.43 -20.67 11.69
CA ARG A 405 6.64 -20.08 11.12
C ARG A 405 6.35 -18.66 10.65
N LEU A 406 7.21 -17.73 11.03
CA LEU A 406 7.28 -16.41 10.41
C LEU A 406 8.24 -16.52 9.23
N VAL A 407 7.74 -16.21 8.05
CA VAL A 407 8.47 -16.22 6.78
C VAL A 407 8.57 -14.80 6.28
N SER A 408 9.76 -14.21 6.32
CA SER A 408 10.03 -12.88 5.78
C SER A 408 10.78 -13.03 4.46
N THR A 409 10.18 -12.57 3.36
CA THR A 409 10.72 -12.71 2.01
C THR A 409 11.24 -11.37 1.50
N PHE A 410 12.42 -11.42 0.89
CA PHE A 410 13.12 -10.27 0.34
C PHE A 410 13.44 -10.54 -1.13
N GLU A 411 13.26 -9.54 -2.00
CA GLU A 411 13.62 -9.59 -3.42
C GLU A 411 15.02 -9.00 -3.65
N LEU A 412 15.78 -9.54 -4.59
CA LEU A 412 17.07 -9.01 -4.98
C LEU A 412 16.91 -7.61 -5.59
N VAL A 413 17.66 -6.63 -5.07
CA VAL A 413 17.65 -5.25 -5.56
C VAL A 413 19.00 -4.77 -6.08
N GLY A 414 20.07 -5.49 -5.81
CA GLY A 414 21.39 -5.16 -6.30
C GLY A 414 22.46 -6.09 -5.78
N TRP A 415 23.65 -5.96 -6.33
CA TRP A 415 24.86 -6.61 -5.85
C TRP A 415 26.10 -5.74 -6.11
N GLU A 416 27.15 -5.97 -5.36
CA GLU A 416 28.45 -5.32 -5.50
C GLU A 416 29.57 -6.32 -5.27
N ASP A 417 30.72 -6.06 -5.90
CA ASP A 417 31.94 -6.80 -5.65
C ASP A 417 32.73 -6.05 -4.57
N LEU A 418 33.10 -6.73 -3.50
CA LEU A 418 33.83 -6.13 -2.39
C LEU A 418 35.37 -6.28 -2.54
N GLY A 419 35.83 -6.99 -3.57
CA GLY A 419 37.22 -7.22 -3.88
C GLY A 419 37.81 -8.45 -3.25
#